data_686093ec65fdfb5bbeac455a3237e467
#
_entry.id   686093ec65fdfb5bbeac455a3237e467
#
_cell.length_a   1.000
_cell.length_b   1.000
_cell.length_c   1.000
_cell.angle_alpha   90.00
_cell.angle_beta   90.00
_cell.angle_gamma   90.00
#
_symmetry.space_group_name_H-M   'P 1'
#
loop_
_entity.id
_entity.type
_entity.pdbx_description
1 polymer ?
#
loop_
_entity_poly.entity_id
_entity_poly.type
_entity_poly.pdbx_seq_one_letter_code
_entity_poly.pdbx_strand_id
1 'polypeptide(L)'
;MSIRGLFKHFDRKIAVNGLVLDIPVGSFYGLVGPNGAGKTTTLNMVTGLLVPDAGTAMILGHDVWSDVNTAKRMIGVMPQPDQIFDRLTGLQLLGYSGMLRGMSRDETTRRAQDLLNAFDLAGAANTMVTDYSAGMTKKICLASAMIHSPRILVLDEPFESVDPVSSANLKDILIEYAKTGGTVIISSHVMALVEKMCTHVAVINNGLVCAAGTVDEVAAGEELEDRFLQLVGGRHEAAHLAWLDGGQAQAPTSVQPVQPIPLTTATPATPTDEARR
;
A
#
# COMPACT_ATOMS: atom_id res chain seq x y z
N MET A 1 -7.32 -11.98 13.76
CA MET A 1 -8.31 -11.62 12.71
C MET A 1 -8.63 -12.86 11.92
N SER A 2 -9.87 -13.09 11.52
CA SER A 2 -10.21 -14.19 10.63
C SER A 2 -11.01 -13.71 9.43
N ILE A 3 -10.69 -14.22 8.26
CA ILE A 3 -11.28 -13.86 6.97
C ILE A 3 -11.90 -15.11 6.37
N ARG A 4 -13.15 -15.04 5.94
CA ARG A 4 -13.89 -16.19 5.41
C ARG A 4 -14.58 -15.87 4.10
N GLY A 5 -14.06 -16.41 3.01
CA GLY A 5 -14.66 -16.35 1.69
C GLY A 5 -14.82 -14.95 1.13
N LEU A 6 -13.89 -13.99 1.46
CA LEU A 6 -13.98 -12.63 0.94
C LEU A 6 -13.93 -12.64 -0.58
N PHE A 7 -14.90 -11.95 -1.18
CA PHE A 7 -15.02 -11.81 -2.62
C PHE A 7 -15.25 -10.36 -3.00
N LYS A 8 -14.56 -9.90 -4.05
CA LYS A 8 -14.75 -8.56 -4.62
C LYS A 8 -14.47 -8.55 -6.11
N HIS A 9 -15.40 -8.00 -6.88
CA HIS A 9 -15.20 -7.71 -8.29
C HIS A 9 -15.38 -6.21 -8.55
N PHE A 10 -14.68 -5.72 -9.56
CA PHE A 10 -14.83 -4.38 -10.11
C PHE A 10 -15.04 -4.54 -11.62
N ASP A 11 -16.21 -4.17 -12.11
CA ASP A 11 -16.63 -4.36 -13.49
C ASP A 11 -16.41 -5.81 -13.98
N ARG A 12 -15.37 -6.03 -14.78
CA ARG A 12 -15.03 -7.35 -15.33
C ARG A 12 -13.87 -8.06 -14.61
N LYS A 13 -13.24 -7.38 -13.61
CA LYS A 13 -12.07 -7.92 -12.93
C LYS A 13 -12.43 -8.41 -11.52
N ILE A 14 -12.17 -9.68 -11.26
CA ILE A 14 -12.21 -10.22 -9.90
C ILE A 14 -10.91 -9.79 -9.20
N ALA A 15 -11.04 -8.96 -8.16
CA ALA A 15 -9.91 -8.46 -7.39
C ALA A 15 -9.59 -9.36 -6.19
N VAL A 16 -10.60 -9.97 -5.56
CA VAL A 16 -10.47 -10.94 -4.47
C VAL A 16 -11.46 -12.06 -4.72
N ASN A 17 -10.99 -13.31 -4.68
CA ASN A 17 -11.73 -14.48 -5.14
C ASN A 17 -11.88 -15.54 -4.04
N GLY A 18 -12.83 -15.32 -3.13
CA GLY A 18 -13.11 -16.28 -2.06
C GLY A 18 -11.98 -16.43 -1.03
N LEU A 19 -11.28 -15.33 -0.71
CA LEU A 19 -10.10 -15.34 0.15
C LEU A 19 -10.44 -15.81 1.57
N VAL A 20 -9.67 -16.79 2.06
CA VAL A 20 -9.72 -17.33 3.43
C VAL A 20 -8.36 -17.16 4.07
N LEU A 21 -8.32 -16.55 5.27
CA LEU A 21 -7.06 -16.30 5.97
C LEU A 21 -7.29 -16.13 7.47
N ASP A 22 -6.41 -16.72 8.28
CA ASP A 22 -6.34 -16.48 9.72
C ASP A 22 -5.04 -15.73 10.07
N ILE A 23 -5.19 -14.62 10.79
CA ILE A 23 -4.08 -13.81 11.26
C ILE A 23 -4.02 -13.94 12.78
N PRO A 24 -2.96 -14.55 13.34
CA PRO A 24 -2.80 -14.73 14.77
C PRO A 24 -2.73 -13.41 15.52
N VAL A 25 -3.25 -13.38 16.75
CA VAL A 25 -3.09 -12.21 17.64
C VAL A 25 -1.63 -12.08 18.05
N GLY A 26 -1.12 -10.84 18.10
CA GLY A 26 0.28 -10.55 18.45
C GLY A 26 1.28 -10.88 17.33
N SER A 27 0.83 -11.25 16.14
CA SER A 27 1.72 -11.50 15.01
C SER A 27 2.11 -10.21 14.28
N PHE A 28 3.31 -10.22 13.71
CA PHE A 28 3.69 -9.31 12.64
C PHE A 28 3.46 -10.04 11.32
N TYR A 29 2.40 -9.67 10.60
CA TYR A 29 1.86 -10.42 9.47
C TYR A 29 2.11 -9.69 8.15
N GLY A 30 2.79 -10.35 7.20
CA GLY A 30 3.03 -9.85 5.86
C GLY A 30 1.98 -10.35 4.86
N LEU A 31 1.35 -9.46 4.13
CA LEU A 31 0.53 -9.75 2.94
C LEU A 31 1.38 -9.44 1.71
N VAL A 32 1.87 -10.47 1.02
CA VAL A 32 2.77 -10.29 -0.13
C VAL A 32 2.11 -10.75 -1.42
N GLY A 33 2.52 -10.16 -2.53
CA GLY A 33 1.97 -10.49 -3.84
C GLY A 33 2.36 -9.44 -4.88
N PRO A 34 2.26 -9.77 -6.17
CA PRO A 34 2.52 -8.81 -7.24
C PRO A 34 1.53 -7.64 -7.22
N ASN A 35 1.83 -6.59 -7.99
CA ASN A 35 0.90 -5.48 -8.16
C ASN A 35 -0.39 -5.97 -8.81
N GLY A 36 -1.53 -5.55 -8.23
CA GLY A 36 -2.85 -5.99 -8.67
C GLY A 36 -3.27 -7.39 -8.18
N ALA A 37 -2.51 -8.03 -7.28
CA ALA A 37 -2.86 -9.32 -6.67
C ALA A 37 -4.10 -9.30 -5.76
N GLY A 38 -4.56 -8.10 -5.35
CA GLY A 38 -5.71 -7.94 -4.45
C GLY A 38 -5.38 -7.55 -3.02
N LYS A 39 -4.09 -7.26 -2.69
CA LYS A 39 -3.64 -6.90 -1.32
C LYS A 39 -4.40 -5.71 -0.75
N THR A 40 -4.31 -4.54 -1.39
CA THR A 40 -5.01 -3.30 -0.97
C THR A 40 -6.51 -3.50 -0.89
N THR A 41 -7.11 -4.19 -1.86
CA THR A 41 -8.54 -4.50 -1.85
C THR A 41 -8.93 -5.34 -0.64
N THR A 42 -8.14 -6.36 -0.32
CA THR A 42 -8.33 -7.20 0.88
C THR A 42 -8.21 -6.37 2.14
N LEU A 43 -7.14 -5.54 2.27
CA LEU A 43 -6.96 -4.66 3.44
C LEU A 43 -8.12 -3.70 3.61
N ASN A 44 -8.61 -3.08 2.55
CA ASN A 44 -9.76 -2.17 2.60
C ASN A 44 -11.05 -2.88 3.03
N MET A 45 -11.28 -4.14 2.62
CA MET A 45 -12.44 -4.90 3.06
C MET A 45 -12.36 -5.28 4.54
N VAL A 46 -11.22 -5.74 5.03
CA VAL A 46 -11.05 -6.16 6.43
C VAL A 46 -10.95 -5.00 7.42
N THR A 47 -10.79 -3.77 6.92
CA THR A 47 -10.79 -2.54 7.73
C THR A 47 -12.11 -1.77 7.70
N GLY A 48 -13.09 -2.25 6.93
CA GLY A 48 -14.40 -1.60 6.81
C GLY A 48 -14.39 -0.35 5.93
N LEU A 49 -13.40 -0.22 5.02
CA LEU A 49 -13.31 0.87 4.04
C LEU A 49 -13.97 0.50 2.70
N LEU A 50 -14.06 -0.79 2.38
CA LEU A 50 -14.64 -1.29 1.14
C LEU A 50 -15.56 -2.47 1.43
N VAL A 51 -16.85 -2.35 1.09
CA VAL A 51 -17.83 -3.43 1.26
C VAL A 51 -17.49 -4.61 0.35
N PRO A 52 -17.32 -5.84 0.90
CA PRO A 52 -17.17 -7.03 0.08
C PRO A 52 -18.48 -7.37 -0.64
N ASP A 53 -18.39 -8.06 -1.79
CA ASP A 53 -19.56 -8.57 -2.48
C ASP A 53 -20.05 -9.89 -1.85
N ALA A 54 -19.14 -10.63 -1.19
CA ALA A 54 -19.44 -11.80 -0.38
C ALA A 54 -18.35 -12.07 0.65
N GLY A 55 -18.66 -12.91 1.64
CA GLY A 55 -17.73 -13.29 2.71
C GLY A 55 -17.76 -12.35 3.90
N THR A 56 -16.95 -12.65 4.92
CA THR A 56 -16.88 -11.89 6.19
C THR A 56 -15.44 -11.71 6.67
N ALA A 57 -15.23 -10.68 7.47
CA ALA A 57 -13.99 -10.46 8.21
C ALA A 57 -14.31 -10.22 9.69
N MET A 58 -13.69 -10.99 10.58
CA MET A 58 -13.89 -10.92 12.03
C MET A 58 -12.63 -10.42 12.72
N ILE A 59 -12.77 -9.48 13.63
CA ILE A 59 -11.71 -8.92 14.45
C ILE A 59 -12.00 -9.23 15.90
N LEU A 60 -11.20 -10.09 16.51
CA LEU A 60 -11.38 -10.53 17.91
C LEU A 60 -12.82 -10.94 18.22
N GLY A 61 -13.48 -11.61 17.27
CA GLY A 61 -14.87 -12.07 17.42
C GLY A 61 -15.96 -11.09 16.95
N HIS A 62 -15.59 -9.88 16.52
CA HIS A 62 -16.52 -8.86 16.04
C HIS A 62 -16.47 -8.77 14.50
N ASP A 63 -17.61 -8.87 13.86
CA ASP A 63 -17.70 -8.72 12.41
C ASP A 63 -17.54 -7.26 11.98
N VAL A 64 -16.69 -7.03 10.99
CA VAL A 64 -16.29 -5.69 10.53
C VAL A 64 -17.47 -4.89 9.98
N TRP A 65 -18.50 -5.57 9.46
CA TRP A 65 -19.60 -4.94 8.74
C TRP A 65 -20.90 -4.90 9.55
N SER A 66 -21.13 -5.85 10.46
CA SER A 66 -22.30 -5.85 11.33
C SER A 66 -22.05 -5.18 12.69
N ASP A 67 -20.81 -5.25 13.23
CA ASP A 67 -20.41 -4.55 14.47
C ASP A 67 -19.31 -3.52 14.20
N VAL A 68 -19.62 -2.61 13.27
CA VAL A 68 -18.69 -1.62 12.71
C VAL A 68 -17.97 -0.78 13.77
N ASN A 69 -18.73 -0.33 14.78
CA ASN A 69 -18.19 0.59 15.79
C ASN A 69 -17.18 -0.10 16.71
N THR A 70 -17.44 -1.35 17.10
CA THR A 70 -16.53 -2.13 17.93
C THR A 70 -15.30 -2.52 17.14
N ALA A 71 -15.46 -3.03 15.91
CA ALA A 71 -14.36 -3.38 15.02
C ALA A 71 -13.43 -2.19 14.75
N LYS A 72 -13.99 -1.01 14.40
CA LYS A 72 -13.20 0.20 14.11
C LYS A 72 -12.42 0.73 15.31
N ARG A 73 -12.88 0.52 16.54
CA ARG A 73 -12.12 0.89 17.75
C ARG A 73 -10.89 0.03 17.95
N MET A 74 -10.91 -1.21 17.47
CA MET A 74 -9.80 -2.17 17.61
C MET A 74 -8.74 -2.04 16.53
N ILE A 75 -9.03 -1.33 15.43
CA ILE A 75 -8.14 -1.22 14.28
C ILE A 75 -7.60 0.20 14.14
N GLY A 76 -6.29 0.31 13.93
CA GLY A 76 -5.63 1.47 13.37
C GLY A 76 -5.31 1.20 11.90
N VAL A 77 -5.82 2.04 11.02
CA VAL A 77 -5.51 1.98 9.60
C VAL A 77 -4.61 3.16 9.26
N MET A 78 -3.45 2.90 8.67
CA MET A 78 -2.58 3.96 8.19
C MET A 78 -3.19 4.57 6.93
N PRO A 79 -3.56 5.85 6.95
CA PRO A 79 -4.07 6.52 5.76
C PRO A 79 -2.96 6.70 4.73
N GLN A 80 -3.32 6.77 3.46
CA GLN A 80 -2.39 7.19 2.42
C GLN A 80 -2.10 8.70 2.54
N PRO A 81 -0.92 9.17 2.13
CA PRO A 81 -0.53 10.58 2.24
C PRO A 81 -1.51 11.57 1.59
N ASP A 82 -2.22 11.17 0.55
CA ASP A 82 -3.23 11.96 -0.16
C ASP A 82 -4.62 11.94 0.53
N GLN A 83 -4.78 11.15 1.60
CA GLN A 83 -6.04 10.99 2.33
C GLN A 83 -6.05 11.70 3.69
N ILE A 84 -4.98 12.42 4.04
CA ILE A 84 -4.89 13.15 5.31
C ILE A 84 -5.19 14.64 5.13
N PHE A 85 -5.54 15.32 6.22
CA PHE A 85 -5.76 16.77 6.22
C PHE A 85 -4.41 17.49 6.28
N ASP A 86 -3.79 17.71 5.14
CA ASP A 86 -2.45 18.26 4.97
C ASP A 86 -2.30 19.73 5.38
N ARG A 87 -3.43 20.47 5.45
CA ARG A 87 -3.47 21.86 5.93
C ARG A 87 -3.53 22.00 7.45
N LEU A 88 -3.55 20.90 8.18
CA LEU A 88 -3.38 20.88 9.63
C LEU A 88 -1.90 20.77 9.97
N THR A 89 -1.50 21.29 11.14
CA THR A 89 -0.18 20.98 11.69
C THR A 89 -0.14 19.53 12.18
N GLY A 90 1.06 18.96 12.35
CA GLY A 90 1.20 17.59 12.88
C GLY A 90 0.45 17.38 14.19
N LEU A 91 0.57 18.34 15.13
CA LEU A 91 -0.14 18.29 16.40
C LEU A 91 -1.67 18.38 16.21
N GLN A 92 -2.15 19.25 15.32
CA GLN A 92 -3.58 19.38 15.02
C GLN A 92 -4.13 18.12 14.37
N LEU A 93 -3.40 17.50 13.44
CA LEU A 93 -3.81 16.26 12.76
C LEU A 93 -3.98 15.13 13.77
N LEU A 94 -3.01 14.93 14.66
CA LEU A 94 -3.11 13.90 15.70
C LEU A 94 -4.24 14.22 16.69
N GLY A 95 -4.38 15.48 17.08
CA GLY A 95 -5.48 15.96 17.91
C GLY A 95 -6.85 15.64 17.30
N TYR A 96 -7.02 15.95 16.02
CA TYR A 96 -8.24 15.66 15.27
C TYR A 96 -8.51 14.14 15.18
N SER A 97 -7.47 13.37 14.86
CA SER A 97 -7.58 11.91 14.75
C SER A 97 -8.02 11.24 16.05
N GLY A 98 -7.48 11.68 17.21
CA GLY A 98 -7.89 11.18 18.52
C GLY A 98 -9.32 11.56 18.89
N MET A 99 -9.72 12.81 18.64
CA MET A 99 -11.09 13.27 18.89
C MET A 99 -12.12 12.53 18.06
N LEU A 100 -11.84 12.23 16.79
CA LEU A 100 -12.71 11.41 15.93
C LEU A 100 -12.88 9.97 16.47
N ARG A 101 -11.91 9.49 17.23
CA ARG A 101 -11.98 8.18 17.92
C ARG A 101 -12.66 8.22 19.28
N GLY A 102 -13.20 9.39 19.68
CA GLY A 102 -13.92 9.59 20.94
C GLY A 102 -13.02 9.75 22.16
N MET A 103 -11.72 10.04 21.97
CA MET A 103 -10.81 10.30 23.06
C MET A 103 -11.07 11.68 23.70
N SER A 104 -10.79 11.82 25.00
CA SER A 104 -10.84 13.12 25.66
C SER A 104 -9.73 14.04 25.11
N ARG A 105 -9.94 15.36 25.21
CA ARG A 105 -8.97 16.34 24.73
C ARG A 105 -7.61 16.20 25.43
N ASP A 106 -7.60 16.01 26.73
CA ASP A 106 -6.37 15.92 27.51
C ASP A 106 -5.58 14.66 27.15
N GLU A 107 -6.24 13.52 27.05
CA GLU A 107 -5.62 12.25 26.65
C GLU A 107 -5.09 12.33 25.22
N THR A 108 -5.87 12.92 24.31
CA THR A 108 -5.45 13.12 22.91
C THR A 108 -4.22 13.99 22.82
N THR A 109 -4.19 15.11 23.56
CA THR A 109 -3.03 16.03 23.55
C THR A 109 -1.78 15.34 24.08
N ARG A 110 -1.90 14.62 25.20
CA ARG A 110 -0.79 13.87 25.79
C ARG A 110 -0.24 12.84 24.79
N ARG A 111 -1.08 11.98 24.23
CA ARG A 111 -0.66 10.96 23.28
C ARG A 111 -0.12 11.53 21.98
N ALA A 112 -0.67 12.65 21.49
CA ALA A 112 -0.15 13.34 20.32
C ALA A 112 1.30 13.80 20.54
N GLN A 113 1.61 14.36 21.71
CA GLN A 113 2.97 14.76 22.06
C GLN A 113 3.91 13.55 22.17
N ASP A 114 3.45 12.47 22.85
CA ASP A 114 4.23 11.24 22.98
C ASP A 114 4.57 10.64 21.60
N LEU A 115 3.58 10.58 20.68
CA LEU A 115 3.78 10.10 19.33
C LEU A 115 4.70 11.00 18.50
N LEU A 116 4.54 12.34 18.57
CA LEU A 116 5.43 13.26 17.88
C LEU A 116 6.88 13.09 18.32
N ASN A 117 7.10 12.85 19.63
CA ASN A 117 8.43 12.56 20.15
C ASN A 117 8.97 11.21 19.64
N ALA A 118 8.17 10.14 19.73
CA ALA A 118 8.57 8.79 19.29
C ALA A 118 8.90 8.71 17.79
N PHE A 119 8.19 9.48 16.97
CA PHE A 119 8.41 9.54 15.52
C PHE A 119 9.47 10.59 15.10
N ASP A 120 10.12 11.27 16.05
CA ASP A 120 11.07 12.35 15.77
C ASP A 120 10.45 13.49 14.92
N LEU A 121 9.22 13.85 15.27
CA LEU A 121 8.44 14.92 14.65
C LEU A 121 8.19 16.11 15.58
N ALA A 122 8.73 16.10 16.81
CA ALA A 122 8.50 17.14 17.81
C ALA A 122 8.90 18.53 17.32
N GLY A 123 10.03 18.64 16.61
CA GLY A 123 10.51 19.90 16.01
C GLY A 123 9.59 20.46 14.92
N ALA A 124 8.78 19.60 14.29
CA ALA A 124 7.83 19.96 13.23
C ALA A 124 6.37 19.92 13.69
N ALA A 125 6.11 19.75 14.99
CA ALA A 125 4.75 19.61 15.53
C ALA A 125 3.79 20.72 15.11
N ASN A 126 4.28 21.95 14.96
CA ASN A 126 3.52 23.13 14.58
C ASN A 126 3.67 23.52 13.08
N THR A 127 4.39 22.74 12.30
CA THR A 127 4.51 22.88 10.85
C THR A 127 3.30 22.18 10.18
N MET A 128 2.77 22.76 9.10
CA MET A 128 1.69 22.13 8.33
C MET A 128 2.18 20.82 7.69
N VAL A 129 1.33 19.83 7.64
CA VAL A 129 1.69 18.52 7.08
C VAL A 129 2.00 18.60 5.59
N THR A 130 1.42 19.56 4.87
CA THR A 130 1.76 19.85 3.47
C THR A 130 3.25 20.19 3.26
N ASP A 131 3.93 20.69 4.31
CA ASP A 131 5.35 21.06 4.28
C ASP A 131 6.28 19.95 4.78
N TYR A 132 5.71 18.78 5.11
CA TYR A 132 6.47 17.62 5.57
C TYR A 132 7.18 16.94 4.39
N SER A 133 8.37 16.38 4.65
CA SER A 133 8.98 15.44 3.71
C SER A 133 8.14 14.16 3.58
N ALA A 134 8.34 13.40 2.51
CA ALA A 134 7.64 12.12 2.32
C ALA A 134 7.80 11.17 3.52
N GLY A 135 9.01 11.09 4.10
CA GLY A 135 9.27 10.32 5.32
C GLY A 135 8.50 10.84 6.53
N MET A 136 8.46 12.16 6.75
CA MET A 136 7.69 12.78 7.82
C MET A 136 6.19 12.55 7.64
N THR A 137 5.69 12.62 6.41
CA THR A 137 4.28 12.36 6.10
C THR A 137 3.92 10.91 6.39
N LYS A 138 4.74 9.94 6.03
CA LYS A 138 4.53 8.53 6.40
C LYS A 138 4.54 8.33 7.93
N LYS A 139 5.46 8.98 8.64
CA LYS A 139 5.52 8.94 10.11
C LYS A 139 4.24 9.47 10.76
N ILE A 140 3.72 10.63 10.32
CA ILE A 140 2.50 11.21 10.90
C ILE A 140 1.25 10.40 10.53
N CYS A 141 1.20 9.78 9.34
CA CYS A 141 0.14 8.84 8.96
C CYS A 141 0.11 7.63 9.91
N LEU A 142 1.26 7.02 10.20
CA LEU A 142 1.34 5.91 11.14
C LEU A 142 0.99 6.37 12.57
N ALA A 143 1.49 7.51 13.02
CA ALA A 143 1.14 8.08 14.32
C ALA A 143 -0.37 8.29 14.47
N SER A 144 -1.05 8.78 13.43
CA SER A 144 -2.51 8.96 13.42
C SER A 144 -3.28 7.63 13.53
N ALA A 145 -2.74 6.55 12.94
CA ALA A 145 -3.31 5.21 13.08
C ALA A 145 -3.14 4.64 14.50
N MET A 146 -2.11 5.08 15.23
CA MET A 146 -1.76 4.57 16.56
C MET A 146 -2.40 5.35 17.73
N ILE A 147 -2.86 6.58 17.50
CA ILE A 147 -3.28 7.54 18.56
C ILE A 147 -4.27 6.95 19.57
N HIS A 148 -5.20 6.10 19.13
CA HIS A 148 -6.23 5.51 19.96
C HIS A 148 -5.86 4.15 20.57
N SER A 149 -4.57 3.75 20.48
CA SER A 149 -4.07 2.45 20.99
C SER A 149 -4.85 1.24 20.43
N PRO A 150 -4.93 1.05 19.12
CA PRO A 150 -5.64 -0.07 18.54
C PRO A 150 -5.04 -1.41 18.97
N ARG A 151 -5.76 -2.52 18.77
CA ARG A 151 -5.24 -3.88 18.94
C ARG A 151 -4.56 -4.41 17.69
N ILE A 152 -4.95 -3.88 16.53
CA ILE A 152 -4.46 -4.28 15.22
C ILE A 152 -4.10 -3.03 14.44
N LEU A 153 -2.90 -2.99 13.88
CA LEU A 153 -2.48 -1.99 12.90
C LEU A 153 -2.52 -2.62 11.51
N VAL A 154 -3.14 -1.92 10.56
CA VAL A 154 -3.21 -2.32 9.14
C VAL A 154 -2.55 -1.24 8.30
N LEU A 155 -1.49 -1.62 7.60
CA LEU A 155 -0.58 -0.71 6.91
C LEU A 155 -0.41 -1.20 5.46
N ASP A 156 -0.82 -0.38 4.50
CA ASP A 156 -0.66 -0.69 3.09
C ASP A 156 0.62 -0.03 2.56
N GLU A 157 1.62 -0.84 2.18
CA GLU A 157 2.95 -0.43 1.69
C GLU A 157 3.62 0.67 2.56
N PRO A 158 3.77 0.45 3.89
CA PRO A 158 4.19 1.52 4.81
C PRO A 158 5.61 2.04 4.57
N PHE A 159 6.47 1.26 3.90
CA PHE A 159 7.88 1.59 3.66
C PHE A 159 8.16 2.06 2.23
N GLU A 160 7.13 2.08 1.37
CA GLU A 160 7.29 2.55 0.00
C GLU A 160 7.62 4.04 -0.05
N SER A 161 8.61 4.41 -0.87
CA SER A 161 9.07 5.81 -1.05
C SER A 161 9.55 6.50 0.23
N VAL A 162 10.01 5.73 1.22
CA VAL A 162 10.56 6.23 2.48
C VAL A 162 12.09 6.10 2.46
N ASP A 163 12.78 7.16 2.87
CA ASP A 163 14.24 7.13 3.02
C ASP A 163 14.70 6.08 4.08
N PRO A 164 15.96 5.60 3.99
CA PRO A 164 16.43 4.53 4.88
C PRO A 164 16.34 4.86 6.38
N VAL A 165 16.57 6.13 6.77
CA VAL A 165 16.55 6.55 8.18
C VAL A 165 15.12 6.54 8.72
N SER A 166 14.20 7.16 8.00
CA SER A 166 12.77 7.15 8.36
C SER A 166 12.21 5.73 8.36
N SER A 167 12.61 4.89 7.38
CA SER A 167 12.21 3.49 7.32
C SER A 167 12.70 2.70 8.53
N ALA A 168 13.93 2.91 8.99
CA ALA A 168 14.45 2.27 10.21
C ALA A 168 13.63 2.66 11.45
N ASN A 169 13.36 3.96 11.64
CA ASN A 169 12.54 4.44 12.74
C ASN A 169 11.13 3.84 12.73
N LEU A 170 10.46 3.80 11.56
CA LEU A 170 9.15 3.18 11.43
C LEU A 170 9.16 1.69 11.79
N LYS A 171 10.21 0.95 11.36
CA LYS A 171 10.38 -0.47 11.69
C LYS A 171 10.51 -0.68 13.19
N ASP A 172 11.36 0.10 13.86
CA ASP A 172 11.60 -0.04 15.30
C ASP A 172 10.31 0.19 16.10
N ILE A 173 9.53 1.23 15.72
CA ILE A 173 8.24 1.52 16.37
C ILE A 173 7.24 0.37 16.17
N LEU A 174 7.15 -0.19 14.96
CA LEU A 174 6.23 -1.29 14.66
C LEU A 174 6.64 -2.59 15.36
N ILE A 175 7.94 -2.88 15.43
CA ILE A 175 8.47 -4.03 16.18
C ILE A 175 8.16 -3.89 17.68
N GLU A 176 8.37 -2.70 18.24
CA GLU A 176 8.04 -2.45 19.64
C GLU A 176 6.55 -2.58 19.92
N TYR A 177 5.70 -2.03 19.03
CA TYR A 177 4.26 -2.20 19.14
C TYR A 177 3.85 -3.70 19.10
N ALA A 178 4.45 -4.50 18.23
CA ALA A 178 4.17 -5.95 18.19
C ALA A 178 4.61 -6.66 19.49
N LYS A 179 5.76 -6.29 20.07
CA LYS A 179 6.24 -6.85 21.34
C LYS A 179 5.30 -6.55 22.53
N THR A 180 4.56 -5.45 22.49
CA THR A 180 3.54 -5.14 23.51
C THR A 180 2.25 -5.93 23.33
N GLY A 181 2.20 -6.88 22.38
CA GLY A 181 1.05 -7.76 22.10
C GLY A 181 0.10 -7.21 21.02
N GLY A 182 0.46 -6.12 20.37
CA GLY A 182 -0.27 -5.60 19.21
C GLY A 182 -0.08 -6.52 17.99
N THR A 183 -1.08 -6.58 17.12
CA THR A 183 -0.99 -7.26 15.84
C THR A 183 -0.68 -6.23 14.76
N VAL A 184 0.33 -6.49 13.92
CA VAL A 184 0.68 -5.64 12.79
C VAL A 184 0.44 -6.41 11.49
N ILE A 185 -0.32 -5.83 10.58
CA ILE A 185 -0.57 -6.37 9.24
C ILE A 185 0.01 -5.38 8.24
N ILE A 186 0.96 -5.80 7.44
CA ILE A 186 1.54 -4.97 6.38
C ILE A 186 1.30 -5.63 5.02
N SER A 187 1.00 -4.84 4.00
CA SER A 187 1.26 -5.26 2.63
C SER A 187 2.69 -4.91 2.24
N SER A 188 3.31 -5.74 1.43
CA SER A 188 4.61 -5.44 0.84
C SER A 188 4.82 -6.24 -0.45
N HIS A 189 5.65 -5.69 -1.33
CA HIS A 189 6.23 -6.41 -2.46
C HIS A 189 7.73 -6.66 -2.28
N VAL A 190 8.31 -6.26 -1.13
CA VAL A 190 9.74 -6.42 -0.81
C VAL A 190 9.93 -7.61 0.13
N MET A 191 10.31 -8.77 -0.43
CA MET A 191 10.43 -10.04 0.31
C MET A 191 11.45 -9.98 1.43
N ALA A 192 12.63 -9.42 1.19
CA ALA A 192 13.68 -9.28 2.19
C ALA A 192 13.26 -8.47 3.43
N LEU A 193 12.31 -7.55 3.29
CA LEU A 193 11.73 -6.81 4.42
C LEU A 193 10.77 -7.69 5.21
N VAL A 194 9.90 -8.42 4.51
CA VAL A 194 8.92 -9.34 5.13
C VAL A 194 9.64 -10.44 5.90
N GLU A 195 10.65 -11.05 5.31
CA GLU A 195 11.46 -12.10 5.95
C GLU A 195 12.13 -11.65 7.25
N LYS A 196 12.58 -10.40 7.31
CA LYS A 196 13.25 -9.84 8.50
C LYS A 196 12.31 -9.38 9.61
N MET A 197 11.09 -8.97 9.27
CA MET A 197 10.18 -8.32 10.23
C MET A 197 8.98 -9.16 10.60
N CYS A 198 8.48 -9.98 9.67
CA CYS A 198 7.24 -10.69 9.86
C CYS A 198 7.47 -12.03 10.56
N THR A 199 6.53 -12.39 11.43
CA THR A 199 6.45 -13.74 12.01
C THR A 199 5.66 -14.67 11.11
N HIS A 200 4.71 -14.12 10.37
CA HIS A 200 3.82 -14.86 9.47
C HIS A 200 3.69 -14.11 8.14
N VAL A 201 3.38 -14.84 7.10
CA VAL A 201 3.17 -14.30 5.76
C VAL A 201 2.04 -15.02 5.04
N ALA A 202 1.31 -14.28 4.19
CA ALA A 202 0.43 -14.87 3.18
C ALA A 202 0.83 -14.34 1.80
N VAL A 203 1.01 -15.25 0.86
CA VAL A 203 1.25 -14.95 -0.55
C VAL A 203 -0.09 -14.88 -1.27
N ILE A 204 -0.41 -13.71 -1.82
CA ILE A 204 -1.64 -13.48 -2.59
C ILE A 204 -1.30 -13.33 -4.06
N ASN A 205 -1.99 -14.06 -4.91
CA ASN A 205 -1.90 -13.93 -6.36
C ASN A 205 -3.30 -14.07 -6.97
N ASN A 206 -3.65 -13.17 -7.90
CA ASN A 206 -4.96 -13.15 -8.58
C ASN A 206 -6.15 -13.26 -7.62
N GLY A 207 -6.09 -12.56 -6.48
CA GLY A 207 -7.15 -12.53 -5.48
C GLY A 207 -7.27 -13.79 -4.61
N LEU A 208 -6.35 -14.74 -4.72
CA LEU A 208 -6.31 -15.98 -3.96
C LEU A 208 -5.10 -16.03 -3.03
N VAL A 209 -5.23 -16.72 -1.89
CA VAL A 209 -4.09 -17.08 -1.05
C VAL A 209 -3.43 -18.33 -1.63
N CYS A 210 -2.17 -18.18 -2.08
CA CYS A 210 -1.37 -19.28 -2.61
C CYS A 210 -0.65 -20.07 -1.51
N ALA A 211 -0.19 -19.38 -0.47
CA ALA A 211 0.42 -19.96 0.72
C ALA A 211 0.22 -19.02 1.91
N ALA A 212 0.08 -19.58 3.11
CA ALA A 212 0.02 -18.80 4.35
C ALA A 212 0.52 -19.65 5.52
N GLY A 213 1.27 -19.01 6.44
CA GLY A 213 1.85 -19.66 7.60
C GLY A 213 2.90 -18.78 8.26
N THR A 214 3.76 -19.35 9.09
CA THR A 214 4.98 -18.67 9.53
C THR A 214 5.90 -18.43 8.33
N VAL A 215 6.80 -17.46 8.46
CA VAL A 215 7.76 -17.15 7.37
C VAL A 215 8.54 -18.41 6.99
N ASP A 216 9.03 -19.18 7.99
CA ASP A 216 9.78 -20.42 7.76
C ASP A 216 8.96 -21.50 7.05
N GLU A 217 7.68 -21.68 7.44
CA GLU A 217 6.77 -22.63 6.78
C GLU A 217 6.53 -22.29 5.31
N VAL A 218 6.32 -21.00 5.01
CA VAL A 218 6.08 -20.55 3.63
C VAL A 218 7.36 -20.58 2.81
N ALA A 219 8.50 -20.21 3.38
CA ALA A 219 9.83 -20.28 2.74
C ALA A 219 10.25 -21.71 2.44
N ALA A 220 9.77 -22.70 3.21
CA ALA A 220 10.02 -24.14 2.99
C ALA A 220 11.51 -24.53 2.87
N GLY A 221 12.39 -23.80 3.56
CA GLY A 221 13.84 -24.03 3.54
C GLY A 221 14.60 -23.33 2.42
N GLU A 222 13.93 -22.51 1.64
CA GLU A 222 14.52 -21.63 0.61
C GLU A 222 14.48 -20.15 1.08
N GLU A 223 15.04 -19.21 0.30
CA GLU A 223 14.79 -17.79 0.51
C GLU A 223 13.32 -17.47 0.18
N LEU A 224 12.68 -16.62 0.98
CA LEU A 224 11.27 -16.26 0.78
C LEU A 224 11.01 -15.68 -0.61
N GLU A 225 11.99 -14.97 -1.21
CA GLU A 225 11.89 -14.41 -2.55
C GLU A 225 11.81 -15.49 -3.63
N ASP A 226 12.66 -16.53 -3.56
CA ASP A 226 12.64 -17.64 -4.53
C ASP A 226 11.34 -18.43 -4.41
N ARG A 227 10.91 -18.70 -3.19
CA ARG A 227 9.64 -19.37 -2.94
C ARG A 227 8.44 -18.55 -3.43
N PHE A 228 8.46 -17.26 -3.22
CA PHE A 228 7.45 -16.33 -3.74
C PHE A 228 7.36 -16.41 -5.27
N LEU A 229 8.49 -16.34 -5.97
CA LEU A 229 8.53 -16.44 -7.44
C LEU A 229 7.91 -17.75 -7.94
N GLN A 230 8.20 -18.88 -7.29
CA GLN A 230 7.59 -20.16 -7.64
C GLN A 230 6.05 -20.13 -7.48
N LEU A 231 5.55 -19.53 -6.39
CA LEU A 231 4.12 -19.47 -6.07
C LEU A 231 3.32 -18.52 -7.00
N VAL A 232 3.95 -17.46 -7.53
CA VAL A 232 3.26 -16.48 -8.38
C VAL A 232 3.41 -16.72 -9.88
N GLY A 233 4.13 -17.77 -10.30
CA GLY A 233 4.26 -18.14 -11.71
C GLY A 233 5.68 -18.07 -12.30
N GLY A 234 6.70 -17.91 -11.44
CA GLY A 234 8.12 -17.94 -11.84
C GLY A 234 8.67 -16.63 -12.41
N ARG A 235 9.96 -16.62 -12.70
CA ARG A 235 10.61 -15.54 -13.45
C ARG A 235 10.23 -15.72 -14.93
N HIS A 236 9.74 -14.67 -15.57
CA HIS A 236 9.74 -14.64 -17.03
C HIS A 236 11.19 -14.70 -17.51
N GLU A 237 11.52 -15.66 -18.37
CA GLU A 237 12.81 -15.68 -19.03
C GLU A 237 13.03 -14.31 -19.70
N ALA A 238 14.21 -13.74 -19.46
CA ALA A 238 14.55 -12.46 -20.08
C ALA A 238 14.48 -12.63 -21.59
N ALA A 239 13.65 -11.85 -22.26
CA ALA A 239 13.60 -11.86 -23.71
C ALA A 239 15.01 -11.56 -24.24
N HIS A 240 15.56 -12.45 -25.07
CA HIS A 240 16.86 -12.26 -25.71
C HIS A 240 16.75 -11.07 -26.66
N LEU A 241 17.40 -9.97 -26.29
CA LEU A 241 17.43 -8.75 -27.10
C LEU A 241 18.59 -8.87 -28.10
N ALA A 242 18.32 -9.47 -29.23
CA ALA A 242 19.36 -9.76 -30.28
C ALA A 242 20.16 -8.51 -30.72
N TRP A 243 19.61 -7.31 -30.55
CA TRP A 243 20.30 -6.05 -30.83
C TRP A 243 21.36 -5.65 -29.78
N LEU A 244 21.33 -6.28 -28.56
CA LEU A 244 22.37 -6.10 -27.53
C LEU A 244 23.64 -6.92 -27.80
N ASP A 245 23.57 -7.96 -28.64
CA ASP A 245 24.68 -8.89 -28.87
C ASP A 245 25.76 -8.35 -29.81
N GLY A 246 25.85 -7.05 -30.00
CA GLY A 246 26.96 -6.43 -30.73
C GLY A 246 27.18 -6.99 -32.14
N GLY A 247 26.13 -7.56 -32.74
CA GLY A 247 26.21 -8.03 -34.12
C GLY A 247 26.64 -6.84 -34.99
N GLN A 248 27.80 -6.97 -35.61
CA GLN A 248 28.30 -6.04 -36.63
C GLN A 248 27.12 -5.75 -37.57
N ALA A 249 26.54 -4.57 -37.44
CA ALA A 249 25.55 -4.07 -38.39
C ALA A 249 26.30 -4.07 -39.75
N GLN A 250 25.99 -5.05 -40.60
CA GLN A 250 26.26 -4.89 -42.01
C GLN A 250 25.57 -3.59 -42.42
N ALA A 251 26.37 -2.59 -42.75
CA ALA A 251 25.87 -1.33 -43.26
C ALA A 251 24.90 -1.62 -44.41
N PRO A 252 23.69 -1.05 -44.44
CA PRO A 252 22.76 -1.25 -45.53
C PRO A 252 23.40 -0.68 -46.78
N THR A 253 23.75 -1.57 -47.68
CA THR A 253 24.28 -1.24 -49.04
C THR A 253 23.13 -0.54 -49.75
N SER A 254 23.37 0.69 -50.19
CA SER A 254 22.52 1.54 -51.03
C SER A 254 21.26 2.13 -50.37
N VAL A 255 21.44 3.34 -49.82
CA VAL A 255 20.34 4.30 -49.68
C VAL A 255 19.96 4.76 -51.10
N GLN A 256 18.81 4.33 -51.61
CA GLN A 256 18.23 4.96 -52.81
C GLN A 256 17.84 6.40 -52.43
N PRO A 257 18.18 7.40 -53.26
CA PRO A 257 17.81 8.79 -52.99
C PRO A 257 16.29 8.93 -52.99
N VAL A 258 15.77 9.39 -51.88
CA VAL A 258 14.34 9.74 -51.76
C VAL A 258 14.05 10.88 -52.72
N GLN A 259 13.17 10.64 -53.70
CA GLN A 259 12.71 11.70 -54.60
C GLN A 259 11.91 12.74 -53.77
N PRO A 260 12.14 14.05 -54.00
CA PRO A 260 11.41 15.09 -53.28
C PRO A 260 9.92 15.03 -53.71
N ILE A 261 9.04 15.03 -52.69
CA ILE A 261 7.59 15.14 -52.87
C ILE A 261 7.32 16.53 -53.49
N PRO A 262 6.60 16.64 -54.62
CA PRO A 262 6.26 17.93 -55.20
C PRO A 262 5.33 18.71 -54.26
N LEU A 263 5.75 19.93 -53.92
CA LEU A 263 4.91 20.87 -53.19
C LEU A 263 3.73 21.27 -54.06
N THR A 264 2.54 20.79 -53.70
CA THR A 264 1.30 21.23 -54.30
C THR A 264 1.04 22.68 -53.83
N THR A 265 1.19 23.63 -54.72
CA THR A 265 0.81 25.04 -54.48
C THR A 265 -0.71 25.12 -54.26
N ALA A 266 -1.11 25.37 -53.02
CA ALA A 266 -2.51 25.72 -52.75
C ALA A 266 -2.81 27.08 -53.31
N THR A 267 -3.73 27.15 -54.24
CA THR A 267 -4.34 28.39 -54.80
C THR A 267 -5.15 29.05 -53.70
N PRO A 268 -5.01 30.38 -53.46
CA PRO A 268 -5.82 31.06 -52.45
C PRO A 268 -7.27 31.18 -52.92
N ALA A 269 -8.19 30.71 -52.09
CA ALA A 269 -9.62 30.91 -52.27
C ALA A 269 -10.00 32.38 -52.08
N THR A 270 -10.71 32.92 -53.05
CA THR A 270 -11.34 34.24 -53.09
C THR A 270 -12.40 34.36 -51.97
N PRO A 271 -12.51 35.47 -51.24
CA PRO A 271 -13.57 35.66 -50.29
C PRO A 271 -14.88 35.98 -50.99
N THR A 272 -15.91 35.20 -50.79
CA THR A 272 -17.29 35.52 -51.13
C THR A 272 -17.89 36.36 -50.02
N ASP A 273 -18.28 37.54 -50.43
CA ASP A 273 -19.05 38.55 -49.72
C ASP A 273 -20.51 38.11 -49.59
N GLU A 274 -20.99 37.86 -48.38
CA GLU A 274 -22.42 37.86 -48.06
C GLU A 274 -22.62 38.33 -46.61
N ALA A 275 -22.54 39.64 -46.48
CA ALA A 275 -23.20 40.38 -45.42
C ALA A 275 -24.56 40.85 -45.92
N ARG A 276 -25.61 40.56 -45.16
CA ARG A 276 -26.95 41.14 -45.09
C ARG A 276 -28.09 40.14 -45.25
N ARG A 277 -28.54 39.56 -44.12
CA ARG A 277 -29.91 39.90 -43.62
C ARG A 277 -30.09 39.28 -42.23
#